data_0484d067a751468ad45707735de32891
#
_entry.id   0484d067a751468ad45707735de32891
#
_cell.length_a   1.000
_cell.length_b   1.000
_cell.length_c   1.000
_cell.angle_alpha   90.00
_cell.angle_beta   90.00
_cell.angle_gamma   90.00
#
_symmetry.space_group_name_H-M   'P 1'
#
loop_
_entity.id
_entity.type
_entity.pdbx_description
1 polymer ?
#
loop_
_entity_poly.entity_id
_entity_poly.type
_entity_poly.pdbx_seq_one_letter_code
_entity_poly.pdbx_strand_id
1 'polypeptide(L)'
;MTKDVLLKISGLHYAMMEDTEESEPIEVITPASYYLKNGKHYVIYEEVVEGFPGTIKNKIRMTGDRVLEIMKSGIADAHMVFEKGKIHAFPYETPYGELSMGIFTRDIIFTEEENRMTIAVNYELDINGEKASDCDIHIEIKAKR
;
A
#
# COMPACT_ATOMS: atom_id res chain seq x y z
N MET A 1 3.77 -17.75 10.56
CA MET A 1 4.41 -16.48 10.92
C MET A 1 3.82 -15.98 12.21
N THR A 2 4.60 -15.29 13.02
CA THR A 2 4.11 -14.82 14.31
C THR A 2 3.22 -13.61 14.13
N LYS A 3 2.46 -13.30 15.20
CA LYS A 3 1.54 -12.16 15.12
C LYS A 3 2.27 -10.82 15.02
N ASP A 4 3.40 -10.69 15.70
CA ASP A 4 4.16 -9.45 15.66
C ASP A 4 5.18 -9.53 14.55
N VAL A 5 5.15 -8.55 13.67
CA VAL A 5 6.03 -8.55 12.50
C VAL A 5 6.67 -7.18 12.35
N LEU A 6 7.72 -7.13 11.57
CA LEU A 6 8.31 -5.89 11.12
C LEU A 6 7.96 -5.71 9.66
N LEU A 7 7.35 -4.58 9.36
CA LEU A 7 6.87 -4.27 8.03
C LEU A 7 7.77 -3.23 7.40
N LYS A 8 8.14 -3.48 6.15
CA LYS A 8 8.91 -2.53 5.36
C LYS A 8 8.19 -2.31 4.06
N ILE A 9 7.86 -1.06 3.76
CA ILE A 9 7.18 -0.70 2.51
C ILE A 9 8.00 0.37 1.84
N SER A 10 8.28 0.19 0.57
CA SER A 10 8.93 1.25 -0.21
C SER A 10 8.17 1.46 -1.50
N GLY A 11 8.23 2.68 -1.99
CA GLY A 11 7.63 3.02 -3.26
C GLY A 11 6.17 3.40 -3.23
N LEU A 12 5.54 3.39 -2.06
CA LEU A 12 4.13 3.76 -1.98
C LEU A 12 4.02 5.24 -1.75
N HIS A 13 3.50 5.95 -2.73
CA HIS A 13 3.38 7.40 -2.66
C HIS A 13 1.96 7.79 -2.38
N TYR A 14 1.76 8.57 -1.33
CA TYR A 14 0.47 9.18 -1.12
C TYR A 14 0.49 10.60 -1.56
N ALA A 15 1.67 11.14 -1.68
CA ALA A 15 1.77 12.53 -1.97
C ALA A 15 1.92 12.72 -3.44
N MET A 16 0.93 12.26 -4.15
CA MET A 16 0.94 12.45 -5.56
C MET A 16 0.95 13.89 -5.93
N MET A 17 0.55 14.70 -4.97
CA MET A 17 0.52 16.11 -5.20
C MET A 17 1.86 16.74 -5.06
N GLU A 18 2.81 16.06 -4.47
CA GLU A 18 4.11 16.64 -4.27
C GLU A 18 4.93 16.48 -5.51
N ASP A 19 5.74 17.46 -5.72
CA ASP A 19 6.66 17.41 -6.80
C ASP A 19 7.81 16.54 -6.35
N THR A 20 7.82 15.32 -6.79
CA THR A 20 8.83 14.39 -6.33
C THR A 20 9.77 14.06 -7.44
N GLU A 21 10.26 15.05 -8.11
CA GLU A 21 11.13 14.78 -9.18
C GLU A 21 12.34 14.03 -8.77
N GLU A 22 12.77 14.26 -7.57
CA GLU A 22 13.91 13.57 -7.11
C GLU A 22 13.65 12.21 -6.73
N SER A 23 12.48 11.90 -6.47
CA SER A 23 11.88 10.62 -6.27
C SER A 23 12.79 9.55 -5.79
N GLU A 24 13.40 9.76 -4.66
CA GLU A 24 13.86 8.61 -3.96
C GLU A 24 12.66 7.92 -3.39
N PRO A 25 12.58 6.60 -3.46
CA PRO A 25 11.42 5.91 -2.93
C PRO A 25 11.30 6.18 -1.45
N ILE A 26 10.09 6.47 -1.01
CA ILE A 26 9.82 6.63 0.41
C ILE A 26 9.76 5.25 1.00
N GLU A 27 10.54 5.04 2.06
CA GLU A 27 10.59 3.76 2.72
C GLU A 27 10.09 3.90 4.14
N VAL A 28 9.17 3.02 4.53
CA VAL A 28 8.61 3.00 5.87
C VAL A 28 8.97 1.68 6.49
N ILE A 29 9.54 1.71 7.70
CA ILE A 29 9.82 0.50 8.47
C ILE A 29 9.11 0.68 9.79
N THR A 30 8.21 -0.25 10.12
CA THR A 30 7.39 -0.09 11.30
C THR A 30 6.97 -1.46 11.85
N PRO A 31 6.78 -1.56 13.17
CA PRO A 31 6.15 -2.76 13.72
C PRO A 31 4.72 -2.84 13.24
N ALA A 32 4.22 -4.06 13.09
CA ALA A 32 2.87 -4.27 12.61
C ALA A 32 2.34 -5.57 13.19
N SER A 33 1.04 -5.77 13.04
CA SER A 33 0.39 -7.00 13.44
C SER A 33 0.01 -7.79 12.21
N TYR A 34 0.24 -9.09 12.26
CA TYR A 34 -0.06 -9.97 11.14
C TYR A 34 -1.03 -11.04 11.59
N TYR A 35 -1.98 -11.38 10.73
CA TYR A 35 -2.80 -12.56 10.96
C TYR A 35 -3.27 -13.13 9.62
N LEU A 36 -3.58 -14.41 9.66
CA LEU A 36 -4.10 -15.13 8.51
C LEU A 36 -5.54 -15.47 8.81
N LYS A 37 -6.45 -15.13 7.90
CA LYS A 37 -7.86 -15.37 8.11
C LYS A 37 -8.51 -15.70 6.77
N ASN A 38 -9.19 -16.83 6.72
CA ASN A 38 -9.90 -17.28 5.51
C ASN A 38 -8.97 -17.32 4.31
N GLY A 39 -7.72 -17.74 4.52
CA GLY A 39 -6.75 -17.85 3.44
C GLY A 39 -6.17 -16.54 2.99
N LYS A 40 -6.47 -15.45 3.68
CA LYS A 40 -5.95 -14.13 3.30
C LYS A 40 -4.99 -13.65 4.37
N HIS A 41 -3.92 -12.99 3.92
CA HIS A 41 -2.93 -12.43 4.82
C HIS A 41 -3.28 -10.99 5.13
N TYR A 42 -3.26 -10.64 6.41
CA TYR A 42 -3.57 -9.27 6.85
C TYR A 42 -2.40 -8.71 7.64
N VAL A 43 -2.04 -7.47 7.35
CA VAL A 43 -1.04 -6.74 8.12
C VAL A 43 -1.65 -5.40 8.50
N ILE A 44 -1.60 -5.06 9.78
CA ILE A 44 -2.23 -3.84 10.29
C ILE A 44 -1.18 -3.03 11.00
N TYR A 45 -1.12 -1.74 10.70
CA TYR A 45 -0.21 -0.82 11.38
C TYR A 45 -0.83 0.57 11.43
N GLU A 46 -0.29 1.41 12.30
CA GLU A 46 -0.78 2.78 12.46
C GLU A 46 0.30 3.75 12.05
N GLU A 47 -0.13 4.86 11.52
CA GLU A 47 0.75 5.89 11.02
C GLU A 47 0.40 7.20 11.72
N VAL A 48 1.41 7.87 12.26
CA VAL A 48 1.23 9.17 12.91
C VAL A 48 1.58 10.23 11.88
N VAL A 49 0.69 11.20 11.72
CA VAL A 49 0.91 12.29 10.77
C VAL A 49 1.25 13.54 11.57
N GLU A 50 2.41 14.08 11.33
CA GLU A 50 2.90 15.22 12.06
C GLU A 50 1.98 16.41 11.85
N GLY A 51 1.63 17.07 12.93
CA GLY A 51 0.77 18.26 12.83
C GLY A 51 -0.71 17.97 12.89
N PHE A 52 -1.11 16.70 12.98
CA PHE A 52 -2.53 16.34 13.03
C PHE A 52 -2.78 15.46 14.23
N PRO A 53 -3.89 15.67 14.94
CA PRO A 53 -4.27 14.77 16.02
C PRO A 53 -4.82 13.48 15.39
N GLY A 54 -4.57 12.36 16.04
CA GLY A 54 -5.07 11.10 15.53
C GLY A 54 -4.06 10.39 14.66
N THR A 55 -4.47 9.26 14.14
CA THR A 55 -3.60 8.40 13.34
C THR A 55 -4.31 7.95 12.10
N ILE A 56 -3.55 7.40 11.17
CA ILE A 56 -4.09 6.70 10.02
C ILE A 56 -3.92 5.22 10.30
N LYS A 57 -5.01 4.47 10.25
CA LYS A 57 -4.96 3.04 10.42
C LYS A 57 -4.80 2.41 9.03
N ASN A 58 -3.79 1.58 8.90
CA ASN A 58 -3.47 0.96 7.62
C ASN A 58 -3.69 -0.54 7.71
N LYS A 59 -4.33 -1.10 6.70
CA LYS A 59 -4.55 -2.53 6.60
C LYS A 59 -4.11 -2.97 5.22
N ILE A 60 -3.19 -3.93 5.18
CA ILE A 60 -2.75 -4.54 3.94
C ILE A 60 -3.34 -5.93 3.90
N ARG A 61 -3.98 -6.28 2.79
CA ARG A 61 -4.59 -7.60 2.64
C ARG A 61 -4.10 -8.21 1.34
N MET A 62 -3.53 -9.41 1.43
CA MET A 62 -3.09 -10.14 0.26
C MET A 62 -3.96 -11.37 0.10
N THR A 63 -4.65 -11.48 -1.03
CA THR A 63 -5.55 -12.57 -1.33
C THR A 63 -4.90 -13.44 -2.39
N GLY A 64 -4.53 -14.67 -2.01
CA GLY A 64 -3.77 -15.53 -2.90
C GLY A 64 -2.50 -14.83 -3.33
N ASP A 65 -2.15 -14.96 -4.60
CA ASP A 65 -1.01 -14.24 -5.15
C ASP A 65 -1.46 -13.25 -6.21
N ARG A 66 -2.73 -12.85 -6.19
CA ARG A 66 -3.31 -12.10 -7.28
C ARG A 66 -3.82 -10.72 -6.93
N VAL A 67 -4.25 -10.50 -5.70
CA VAL A 67 -4.89 -9.25 -5.33
C VAL A 67 -4.29 -8.71 -4.05
N LEU A 68 -3.75 -7.52 -4.12
CA LEU A 68 -3.25 -6.80 -2.97
C LEU A 68 -4.16 -5.60 -2.74
N GLU A 69 -4.59 -5.41 -1.50
CA GLU A 69 -5.40 -4.23 -1.14
C GLU A 69 -4.71 -3.50 -0.02
N ILE A 70 -4.68 -2.20 -0.11
CA ILE A 70 -4.16 -1.34 0.94
C ILE A 70 -5.26 -0.37 1.31
N MET A 71 -5.72 -0.46 2.55
CA MET A 71 -6.84 0.34 3.03
C MET A 71 -6.37 1.26 4.13
N LYS A 72 -6.74 2.53 4.03
CA LYS A 72 -6.41 3.53 5.03
C LYS A 72 -7.68 4.08 5.60
N SER A 73 -7.70 4.34 6.90
CA SER A 73 -8.83 4.96 7.54
C SER A 73 -8.36 5.84 8.69
N GLY A 74 -9.18 6.81 9.06
CA GLY A 74 -8.86 7.75 10.12
C GLY A 74 -8.84 9.15 9.56
N ILE A 75 -7.72 9.86 9.77
CA ILE A 75 -7.64 11.20 9.22
C ILE A 75 -7.45 11.21 7.71
N ALA A 76 -7.20 10.05 7.12
CA ALA A 76 -7.20 9.90 5.66
C ALA A 76 -7.84 8.57 5.35
N ASP A 77 -8.66 8.54 4.29
CA ASP A 77 -9.33 7.32 3.87
C ASP A 77 -8.96 7.02 2.44
N ALA A 78 -8.62 5.76 2.17
CA ALA A 78 -8.33 5.31 0.82
C ALA A 78 -8.44 3.81 0.76
N HIS A 79 -8.80 3.29 -0.41
CA HIS A 79 -8.85 1.85 -0.62
C HIS A 79 -8.24 1.59 -1.98
N MET A 80 -6.99 1.14 -1.97
CA MET A 80 -6.26 0.90 -3.19
C MET A 80 -6.26 -0.58 -3.48
N VAL A 81 -6.62 -0.95 -4.70
CA VAL A 81 -6.70 -2.35 -5.11
C VAL A 81 -5.72 -2.57 -6.25
N PHE A 82 -4.84 -3.53 -6.07
CA PHE A 82 -3.86 -3.92 -7.08
C PHE A 82 -4.19 -5.33 -7.51
N GLU A 83 -4.70 -5.46 -8.72
CA GLU A 83 -5.08 -6.76 -9.27
C GLU A 83 -4.50 -6.87 -10.66
N LYS A 84 -3.65 -7.88 -10.86
CA LYS A 84 -2.88 -8.01 -12.08
C LYS A 84 -3.78 -8.00 -13.31
N GLY A 85 -3.45 -7.15 -14.26
CA GLY A 85 -4.16 -7.04 -15.51
C GLY A 85 -5.45 -6.25 -15.46
N LYS A 86 -5.74 -5.60 -14.33
CA LYS A 86 -6.99 -4.87 -14.17
C LYS A 86 -6.75 -3.45 -13.71
N ILE A 87 -7.74 -2.60 -13.97
CA ILE A 87 -7.72 -1.22 -13.55
C ILE A 87 -8.74 -1.05 -12.45
N HIS A 88 -8.31 -0.47 -11.34
CA HIS A 88 -9.20 -0.14 -10.24
C HIS A 88 -9.09 1.34 -9.95
N ALA A 89 -10.23 2.01 -9.85
CA ALA A 89 -10.27 3.43 -9.57
C ALA A 89 -10.78 3.66 -8.16
N PHE A 90 -10.34 4.74 -7.54
CA PHE A 90 -10.82 5.11 -6.22
C PHE A 90 -10.76 6.63 -6.10
N PRO A 91 -11.63 7.23 -5.27
CA PRO A 91 -11.56 8.65 -5.03
C PRO A 91 -10.47 8.96 -4.01
N TYR A 92 -9.80 10.08 -4.18
CA TYR A 92 -8.77 10.51 -3.26
C TYR A 92 -9.03 11.95 -2.91
N GLU A 93 -9.30 12.22 -1.65
CA GLU A 93 -9.65 13.55 -1.21
C GLU A 93 -8.40 14.34 -0.88
N THR A 94 -8.34 15.56 -1.41
CA THR A 94 -7.25 16.46 -1.12
C THR A 94 -7.83 17.77 -0.62
N PRO A 95 -7.02 18.65 -0.04
CA PRO A 95 -7.53 19.97 0.35
C PRO A 95 -8.05 20.78 -0.83
N TYR A 96 -7.69 20.42 -2.05
CA TYR A 96 -8.13 21.14 -3.22
C TYR A 96 -9.28 20.46 -3.94
N GLY A 97 -9.84 19.40 -3.35
CA GLY A 97 -10.96 18.70 -3.94
C GLY A 97 -10.66 17.23 -4.11
N GLU A 98 -11.62 16.53 -4.70
CA GLU A 98 -11.51 15.09 -4.88
C GLU A 98 -10.90 14.78 -6.22
N LEU A 99 -9.94 13.86 -6.24
CA LEU A 99 -9.34 13.37 -7.46
C LEU A 99 -9.79 11.95 -7.70
N SER A 100 -9.91 11.58 -8.96
CA SER A 100 -10.17 10.20 -9.32
C SER A 100 -8.83 9.55 -9.65
N MET A 101 -8.45 8.55 -8.85
CA MET A 101 -7.19 7.85 -9.03
C MET A 101 -7.45 6.51 -9.66
N GLY A 102 -6.63 6.13 -10.61
CA GLY A 102 -6.75 4.83 -11.23
C GLY A 102 -5.44 4.07 -11.13
N ILE A 103 -5.54 2.79 -10.85
CA ILE A 103 -4.37 1.93 -10.72
C ILE A 103 -4.52 0.79 -11.73
N PHE A 104 -3.59 0.72 -12.68
CA PHE A 104 -3.50 -0.43 -13.58
C PHE A 104 -2.30 -1.25 -13.15
N THR A 105 -2.55 -2.43 -12.62
CA THR A 105 -1.49 -3.30 -12.10
C THR A 105 -0.98 -4.19 -13.21
N ARG A 106 0.31 -4.06 -13.53
CA ARG A 106 0.91 -4.88 -14.57
C ARG A 106 1.39 -6.21 -14.03
N ASP A 107 1.92 -6.22 -12.81
CA ASP A 107 2.45 -7.44 -12.26
C ASP A 107 2.46 -7.40 -10.75
N ILE A 108 2.27 -8.57 -10.14
CA ILE A 108 2.40 -8.77 -8.69
C ILE A 108 3.23 -10.01 -8.49
N ILE A 109 4.28 -9.90 -7.71
CA ILE A 109 5.10 -11.06 -7.36
C ILE A 109 5.02 -11.23 -5.86
N PHE A 110 4.44 -12.33 -5.42
CA PHE A 110 4.26 -12.64 -4.00
C PHE A 110 5.10 -13.86 -3.66
N THR A 111 5.95 -13.71 -2.67
CA THR A 111 6.81 -14.80 -2.21
C THR A 111 6.55 -15.03 -0.73
N GLU A 112 6.31 -16.25 -0.35
CA GLU A 112 6.02 -16.60 1.03
C GLU A 112 7.05 -17.60 1.52
N GLU A 113 7.76 -17.24 2.58
CA GLU A 113 8.69 -18.13 3.26
C GLU A 113 8.22 -18.26 4.69
N GLU A 114 8.89 -19.10 5.46
CA GLU A 114 8.40 -19.43 6.79
C GLU A 114 8.26 -18.21 7.67
N ASN A 115 9.25 -17.33 7.69
CA ASN A 115 9.24 -16.16 8.56
C ASN A 115 9.34 -14.85 7.81
N ARG A 116 9.01 -14.87 6.51
CA ARG A 116 9.17 -13.70 5.68
C ARG A 116 8.27 -13.78 4.47
N MET A 117 7.61 -12.67 4.15
CA MET A 117 6.83 -12.56 2.93
C MET A 117 7.26 -11.32 2.20
N THR A 118 7.26 -11.37 0.88
CA THR A 118 7.54 -10.19 0.07
C THR A 118 6.47 -10.05 -0.99
N ILE A 119 6.11 -8.81 -1.29
CA ILE A 119 5.16 -8.49 -2.34
C ILE A 119 5.76 -7.38 -3.17
N ALA A 120 5.87 -7.59 -4.46
CA ALA A 120 6.36 -6.57 -5.38
C ALA A 120 5.28 -6.29 -6.40
N VAL A 121 4.94 -5.02 -6.60
CA VAL A 121 3.88 -4.62 -7.50
C VAL A 121 4.41 -3.58 -8.46
N ASN A 122 4.17 -3.80 -9.75
CA ASN A 122 4.46 -2.81 -10.78
C ASN A 122 3.14 -2.31 -11.34
N TYR A 123 2.91 -0.99 -11.31
CA TYR A 123 1.62 -0.47 -11.74
C TYR A 123 1.76 0.91 -12.35
N GLU A 124 0.72 1.30 -13.10
CA GLU A 124 0.58 2.65 -13.62
C GLU A 124 -0.43 3.38 -12.78
N LEU A 125 -0.15 4.63 -12.50
CA LEU A 125 -1.06 5.48 -11.77
C LEU A 125 -1.65 6.51 -12.71
N ASP A 126 -2.98 6.62 -12.71
CA ASP A 126 -3.70 7.63 -13.46
C ASP A 126 -4.33 8.61 -12.50
N ILE A 127 -4.40 9.86 -12.90
CA ILE A 127 -5.12 10.88 -12.15
C ILE A 127 -6.12 11.48 -13.09
N ASN A 128 -7.39 11.40 -12.73
CA ASN A 128 -8.50 11.92 -13.53
C ASN A 128 -8.44 11.42 -14.98
N GLY A 129 -8.05 10.15 -15.14
CA GLY A 129 -8.05 9.53 -16.45
C GLY A 129 -6.79 9.70 -17.25
N GLU A 130 -5.81 10.40 -16.72
CA GLU A 130 -4.57 10.60 -17.45
C GLU A 130 -3.43 9.94 -16.71
N LYS A 131 -2.56 9.29 -17.47
CA LYS A 131 -1.43 8.60 -16.85
C LYS A 131 -0.53 9.61 -16.17
N ALA A 132 -0.23 9.38 -14.91
CA ALA A 132 0.63 10.25 -14.12
C ALA A 132 2.02 9.67 -13.96
N SER A 133 2.14 8.37 -13.69
CA SER A 133 3.46 7.79 -13.45
C SER A 133 3.43 6.27 -13.51
N ASP A 134 4.61 5.71 -13.65
CA ASP A 134 4.84 4.28 -13.47
C ASP A 134 5.43 4.10 -12.09
N CYS A 135 4.93 3.13 -11.36
CA CYS A 135 5.28 2.98 -9.96
C CYS A 135 5.61 1.54 -9.61
N ASP A 136 6.44 1.38 -8.59
CA ASP A 136 6.76 0.08 -8.03
C ASP A 136 6.59 0.16 -6.52
N ILE A 137 5.93 -0.85 -5.96
CA ILE A 137 5.81 -0.99 -4.52
C ILE A 137 6.52 -2.26 -4.11
N HIS A 138 7.28 -2.17 -3.03
CA HIS A 138 7.95 -3.33 -2.46
C HIS A 138 7.56 -3.44 -0.99
N ILE A 139 7.00 -4.57 -0.61
CA ILE A 139 6.57 -4.81 0.76
C ILE A 139 7.29 -6.03 1.28
N GLU A 140 7.88 -5.91 2.46
CA GLU A 140 8.52 -7.02 3.12
C GLU A 140 7.95 -7.15 4.52
N ILE A 141 7.55 -8.34 4.89
CA ILE A 141 6.97 -8.64 6.19
C ILE A 141 7.83 -9.72 6.82
N LYS A 142 8.45 -9.41 7.95
CA LYS A 142 9.35 -10.35 8.63
C LYS A 142 8.84 -10.62 10.02
N ALA A 143 8.90 -11.87 10.44
CA ALA A 143 8.51 -12.23 11.80
C ALA A 143 9.48 -11.56 12.78
N LYS A 144 8.91 -11.01 13.87
CA LYS A 144 9.72 -10.44 14.93
C LYS A 144 10.04 -11.54 15.92
N ARG A 145 11.25 -11.49 16.46
CA ARG A 145 11.67 -12.53 17.40
C ARG A 145 11.62 -12.04 18.77
#